data_c128ee09fd01ec15c0ca473e42ee8359
#
_entry.id   c128ee09fd01ec15c0ca473e42ee8359
#
_cell.length_a   1.000
_cell.length_b   1.000
_cell.length_c   1.000
_cell.angle_alpha   90.00
_cell.angle_beta   90.00
_cell.angle_gamma   90.00
#
_symmetry.space_group_name_H-M   'P 1'
#
loop_
_entity.id
_entity.type
_entity.pdbx_description
1 polymer ?
#
loop_
_entity_poly.entity_id
_entity_poly.type
_entity_poly.pdbx_seq_one_letter_code
_entity_poly.pdbx_strand_id
1 'polypeptide(L)'
;MASMLPPVMLTLPEAQEEFHDLLRKLRDPHNQRKLIDWIKYNWREDDEESPEGILRSIATDIRLHLPIEAVLPSEKIIVPTSGENSDCDPKYTRHVDSFLYDNELLHELTAKGVIESHYCVQCGSTKTKSLTFISHSASRAQIAYMYNVLLPPLDDDKVLLDVGSRLGPILYGAYLYTNVGKIYGIEINGELCRMQREIVMKYGFQDRIEIIDSSIEKRTDLLATADIIVLNNVFEFFMEPNEQIKMWKLIYERVKKKALLVTCPALDVTMESLPDNGIDMDKWVQELDVYNMDAPDMPTDDPELKMIHLYEVINPGKTD
;
A
#
# COMPACT_ATOMS: atom_id res chain seq x y z
N MET A 1 -26.98 -11.17 41.07
CA MET A 1 -25.64 -11.36 40.53
C MET A 1 -25.65 -12.69 39.79
N ALA A 2 -25.81 -12.67 38.46
CA ALA A 2 -25.65 -13.86 37.65
C ALA A 2 -24.18 -14.12 37.48
N SER A 3 -23.68 -15.27 37.95
CA SER A 3 -22.29 -15.68 37.71
C SER A 3 -22.15 -15.96 36.21
N MET A 4 -21.41 -15.10 35.48
CA MET A 4 -20.94 -15.42 34.14
C MET A 4 -19.97 -16.60 34.30
N LEU A 5 -20.37 -17.75 33.77
CA LEU A 5 -19.43 -18.86 33.54
C LEU A 5 -18.36 -18.39 32.54
N PRO A 6 -17.10 -18.77 32.70
CA PRO A 6 -16.08 -18.44 31.72
C PRO A 6 -16.49 -19.02 30.34
N PRO A 7 -16.16 -18.33 29.23
CA PRO A 7 -16.46 -18.83 27.90
C PRO A 7 -15.82 -20.21 27.70
N VAL A 8 -16.62 -21.16 27.17
CA VAL A 8 -16.10 -22.49 26.81
C VAL A 8 -15.18 -22.30 25.62
N MET A 9 -13.90 -22.57 25.80
CA MET A 9 -12.88 -22.55 24.73
C MET A 9 -13.01 -23.84 23.93
N LEU A 10 -13.41 -23.74 22.66
CA LEU A 10 -13.45 -24.86 21.73
C LEU A 10 -12.10 -25.04 21.06
N THR A 11 -11.73 -26.28 20.78
CA THR A 11 -10.65 -26.57 19.83
C THR A 11 -11.14 -26.35 18.40
N LEU A 12 -10.23 -26.16 17.46
CA LEU A 12 -10.61 -25.97 16.04
C LEU A 12 -11.53 -27.08 15.48
N PRO A 13 -11.28 -28.39 15.74
CA PRO A 13 -12.20 -29.46 15.30
C PRO A 13 -13.59 -29.34 15.92
N GLU A 14 -13.69 -29.02 17.19
CA GLU A 14 -14.99 -28.85 17.87
C GLU A 14 -15.77 -27.64 17.29
N ALA A 15 -15.08 -26.53 17.05
CA ALA A 15 -15.67 -25.35 16.41
C ALA A 15 -16.15 -25.66 14.98
N GLN A 16 -15.39 -26.44 14.21
CA GLN A 16 -15.78 -26.89 12.86
C GLN A 16 -17.03 -27.76 12.90
N GLU A 17 -17.14 -28.68 13.86
CA GLU A 17 -18.30 -29.53 14.02
C GLU A 17 -19.55 -28.72 14.37
N GLU A 18 -19.45 -27.81 15.32
CA GLU A 18 -20.55 -26.89 15.67
C GLU A 18 -20.98 -26.00 14.49
N PHE A 19 -20.04 -25.51 13.70
CA PHE A 19 -20.31 -24.73 12.50
C PHE A 19 -21.05 -25.55 11.43
N HIS A 20 -20.63 -26.80 11.21
CA HIS A 20 -21.35 -27.72 10.32
C HIS A 20 -22.78 -27.99 10.80
N ASP A 21 -23.00 -28.14 12.11
CA ASP A 21 -24.32 -28.30 12.68
C ASP A 21 -25.18 -27.05 12.53
N LEU A 22 -24.61 -25.85 12.63
CA LEU A 22 -25.26 -24.60 12.34
C LEU A 22 -25.74 -24.54 10.89
N LEU A 23 -24.85 -24.87 9.94
CA LEU A 23 -25.17 -24.92 8.51
C LEU A 23 -26.33 -25.94 8.22
N ARG A 24 -26.31 -27.12 8.85
CA ARG A 24 -27.37 -28.10 8.70
C ARG A 24 -28.72 -27.58 9.19
N LYS A 25 -28.73 -26.77 10.27
CA LYS A 25 -29.97 -26.15 10.81
C LYS A 25 -30.57 -25.13 9.85
N LEU A 26 -29.81 -24.49 9.00
CA LEU A 26 -30.27 -23.53 7.99
C LEU A 26 -31.10 -24.19 6.85
N ARG A 27 -31.01 -25.51 6.67
CA ARG A 27 -31.76 -26.37 5.72
C ARG A 27 -31.77 -25.92 4.25
N ASP A 28 -31.65 -24.64 3.95
CA ASP A 28 -31.71 -24.06 2.62
C ASP A 28 -30.27 -23.77 2.15
N PRO A 29 -29.81 -24.39 1.04
CA PRO A 29 -28.45 -24.16 0.51
C PRO A 29 -28.16 -22.69 0.16
N HIS A 30 -29.19 -21.94 -0.21
CA HIS A 30 -29.03 -20.50 -0.51
C HIS A 30 -28.73 -19.70 0.78
N ASN A 31 -29.44 -20.00 1.88
CA ASN A 31 -29.18 -19.36 3.16
C ASN A 31 -27.85 -19.81 3.78
N GLN A 32 -27.45 -21.07 3.56
CA GLN A 32 -26.11 -21.54 3.95
C GLN A 32 -25.02 -20.75 3.24
N ARG A 33 -25.14 -20.55 1.92
CA ARG A 33 -24.18 -19.74 1.14
C ARG A 33 -24.17 -18.29 1.60
N LYS A 34 -25.34 -17.69 1.83
CA LYS A 34 -25.44 -16.34 2.39
C LYS A 34 -24.76 -16.19 3.75
N LEU A 35 -24.86 -17.19 4.63
CA LEU A 35 -24.19 -17.16 5.93
C LEU A 35 -22.66 -17.26 5.75
N ILE A 36 -22.19 -18.15 4.87
CA ILE A 36 -20.75 -18.27 4.57
C ILE A 36 -20.21 -16.95 3.97
N ASP A 37 -20.94 -16.37 3.03
CA ASP A 37 -20.57 -15.09 2.43
C ASP A 37 -20.61 -13.97 3.50
N TRP A 38 -21.63 -13.93 4.35
CA TRP A 38 -21.71 -12.99 5.46
C TRP A 38 -20.51 -13.15 6.41
N ILE A 39 -20.13 -14.37 6.77
CA ILE A 39 -18.95 -14.63 7.60
C ILE A 39 -17.69 -14.13 6.89
N LYS A 40 -17.47 -14.45 5.61
CA LYS A 40 -16.33 -13.98 4.83
C LYS A 40 -16.20 -12.46 4.80
N TYR A 41 -17.32 -11.75 4.68
CA TYR A 41 -17.34 -10.28 4.59
C TYR A 41 -17.39 -9.57 5.94
N ASN A 42 -17.93 -10.22 6.99
CA ASN A 42 -18.15 -9.61 8.30
C ASN A 42 -17.30 -10.25 9.41
N TRP A 43 -16.64 -11.39 9.13
CA TRP A 43 -15.66 -11.93 10.03
C TRP A 43 -14.42 -11.04 9.94
N ARG A 44 -14.45 -9.98 10.71
CA ARG A 44 -13.22 -9.25 11.05
C ARG A 44 -12.68 -10.00 12.27
N GLU A 45 -11.44 -10.44 12.17
CA GLU A 45 -10.69 -10.68 13.38
C GLU A 45 -10.67 -9.33 14.11
N ASP A 46 -11.52 -9.20 15.14
CA ASP A 46 -11.44 -8.09 16.10
C ASP A 46 -10.20 -8.27 17.00
N ASP A 47 -9.14 -8.82 16.43
CA ASP A 47 -7.84 -8.90 17.03
C ASP A 47 -7.16 -7.56 16.79
N GLU A 48 -7.38 -6.64 17.73
CA GLU A 48 -6.71 -5.32 17.72
C GLU A 48 -5.18 -5.47 17.74
N GLU A 49 -4.67 -6.65 18.12
CA GLU A 49 -3.26 -7.01 18.16
C GLU A 49 -2.76 -7.62 16.85
N SER A 50 -3.65 -7.97 15.91
CA SER A 50 -3.25 -8.45 14.59
C SER A 50 -2.57 -7.34 13.76
N PRO A 51 -1.70 -7.68 12.79
CA PRO A 51 -1.12 -6.70 11.89
C PRO A 51 -2.18 -5.80 11.21
N GLU A 52 -3.29 -6.38 10.76
CA GLU A 52 -4.41 -5.64 10.15
C GLU A 52 -5.10 -4.71 11.15
N GLY A 53 -5.34 -5.19 12.38
CA GLY A 53 -5.93 -4.41 13.46
C GLY A 53 -5.06 -3.20 13.83
N ILE A 54 -3.76 -3.42 13.97
CA ILE A 54 -2.79 -2.36 14.25
C ILE A 54 -2.72 -1.35 13.09
N LEU A 55 -2.64 -1.80 11.82
CA LEU A 55 -2.66 -0.91 10.65
C LEU A 55 -3.95 -0.10 10.56
N ARG A 56 -5.09 -0.68 10.91
CA ARG A 56 -6.39 0.02 10.98
C ARG A 56 -6.38 1.10 12.07
N SER A 57 -5.81 0.79 13.22
CA SER A 57 -5.67 1.73 14.34
C SER A 57 -4.74 2.90 13.95
N ILE A 58 -3.63 2.62 13.30
CA ILE A 58 -2.71 3.63 12.75
C ILE A 58 -3.44 4.54 11.74
N ALA A 59 -4.17 3.96 10.80
CA ALA A 59 -4.94 4.72 9.82
C ALA A 59 -5.97 5.64 10.50
N THR A 60 -6.61 5.16 11.57
CA THR A 60 -7.56 5.96 12.36
C THR A 60 -6.87 7.12 13.06
N ASP A 61 -5.71 6.91 13.65
CA ASP A 61 -4.93 7.98 14.29
C ASP A 61 -4.51 9.05 13.28
N ILE A 62 -4.00 8.65 12.13
CA ILE A 62 -3.57 9.58 11.08
C ILE A 62 -4.74 10.43 10.55
N ARG A 63 -5.93 9.82 10.36
CA ARG A 63 -7.14 10.54 9.93
C ARG A 63 -7.53 11.70 10.85
N LEU A 64 -7.21 11.64 12.14
CA LEU A 64 -7.51 12.72 13.08
C LEU A 64 -6.68 13.99 12.82
N HIS A 65 -5.58 13.88 12.07
CA HIS A 65 -4.62 14.96 11.84
C HIS A 65 -4.58 15.47 10.39
N LEU A 66 -5.34 14.81 9.48
CA LEU A 66 -5.34 15.14 8.05
C LEU A 66 -6.75 15.51 7.55
N PRO A 67 -6.85 16.37 6.51
CA PRO A 67 -8.08 16.53 5.76
C PRO A 67 -8.45 15.20 5.07
N ILE A 68 -9.71 15.10 4.62
CA ILE A 68 -10.22 13.87 4.01
C ILE A 68 -9.46 13.48 2.72
N GLU A 69 -8.96 14.47 2.01
CA GLU A 69 -8.14 14.29 0.81
C GLU A 69 -6.74 13.74 1.13
N ALA A 70 -6.35 13.74 2.40
CA ALA A 70 -5.04 13.38 2.90
C ALA A 70 -3.88 14.09 2.16
N VAL A 71 -4.13 15.32 1.71
CA VAL A 71 -3.14 16.16 1.02
C VAL A 71 -2.88 17.38 1.90
N LEU A 72 -1.61 17.60 2.25
CA LEU A 72 -1.18 18.75 3.03
C LEU A 72 -0.92 19.96 2.12
N PRO A 73 -1.12 21.20 2.62
CA PRO A 73 -0.77 22.41 1.88
C PRO A 73 0.71 22.51 1.49
N SER A 74 1.58 21.79 2.18
CA SER A 74 3.02 21.69 1.90
C SER A 74 3.37 20.70 0.77
N GLU A 75 2.44 19.84 0.38
CA GLU A 75 2.62 18.91 -0.76
C GLU A 75 2.37 19.65 -2.08
N LYS A 76 3.25 19.42 -3.04
CA LYS A 76 3.08 19.91 -4.42
C LYS A 76 2.69 18.75 -5.30
N ILE A 77 1.39 18.60 -5.53
CA ILE A 77 0.85 17.57 -6.42
C ILE A 77 0.65 18.19 -7.79
N ILE A 78 1.15 17.54 -8.83
CA ILE A 78 0.98 17.93 -10.23
C ILE A 78 0.10 16.90 -10.93
N VAL A 79 -0.56 17.31 -12.01
CA VAL A 79 -1.25 16.36 -12.89
C VAL A 79 -0.21 15.79 -13.84
N PRO A 80 -0.03 14.46 -13.89
CA PRO A 80 0.90 13.83 -14.83
C PRO A 80 0.56 14.21 -16.28
N THR A 81 1.56 14.50 -17.09
CA THR A 81 1.39 14.81 -18.51
C THR A 81 1.59 13.61 -19.42
N SER A 82 2.05 12.50 -18.87
CA SER A 82 2.27 11.21 -19.54
C SER A 82 2.00 10.08 -18.55
N GLY A 83 1.89 8.84 -19.06
CA GLY A 83 1.61 7.66 -18.25
C GLY A 83 0.12 7.43 -18.01
N GLU A 84 -0.17 6.43 -17.20
CA GLU A 84 -1.51 5.90 -16.96
C GLU A 84 -2.44 6.93 -16.31
N ASN A 85 -1.89 7.81 -15.47
CA ASN A 85 -2.62 8.84 -14.75
C ASN A 85 -2.66 10.21 -15.47
N SER A 86 -2.29 10.28 -16.74
CA SER A 86 -2.30 11.53 -17.51
C SER A 86 -3.71 12.08 -17.80
N ASP A 87 -4.75 11.29 -17.57
CA ASP A 87 -6.17 11.67 -17.68
C ASP A 87 -6.80 12.12 -16.36
N CYS A 88 -6.02 12.19 -15.28
CA CYS A 88 -6.46 12.65 -13.96
C CYS A 88 -6.75 14.16 -13.96
N ASP A 89 -7.81 14.60 -14.66
CA ASP A 89 -8.25 15.99 -14.64
C ASP A 89 -8.71 16.41 -13.22
N PRO A 90 -8.08 17.43 -12.58
CA PRO A 90 -8.44 17.89 -11.24
C PRO A 90 -9.91 18.24 -11.06
N LYS A 91 -10.61 18.55 -12.15
CA LYS A 91 -12.03 18.84 -12.12
C LYS A 91 -12.89 17.62 -11.78
N TYR A 92 -12.44 16.42 -12.17
CA TYR A 92 -13.20 15.17 -12.04
C TYR A 92 -12.49 14.12 -11.19
N THR A 93 -11.27 14.40 -10.75
CA THR A 93 -10.46 13.53 -9.93
C THR A 93 -10.46 14.02 -8.48
N ARG A 94 -10.56 13.10 -7.54
CA ARG A 94 -10.48 13.36 -6.12
C ARG A 94 -9.36 12.54 -5.51
N HIS A 95 -8.61 13.16 -4.61
CA HIS A 95 -7.61 12.47 -3.82
C HIS A 95 -8.30 11.78 -2.64
N VAL A 96 -8.12 10.50 -2.51
CA VAL A 96 -8.57 9.70 -1.37
C VAL A 96 -7.48 8.70 -1.06
N ASP A 97 -6.91 8.80 0.11
CA ASP A 97 -5.81 7.93 0.52
C ASP A 97 -6.32 6.54 0.87
N SER A 98 -5.89 5.52 0.14
CA SER A 98 -6.38 4.14 0.26
C SER A 98 -5.85 3.42 1.51
N PHE A 99 -4.77 3.88 2.12
CA PHE A 99 -4.37 3.39 3.44
C PHE A 99 -5.35 3.86 4.52
N LEU A 100 -5.76 5.12 4.44
CA LEU A 100 -6.66 5.73 5.43
C LEU A 100 -8.12 5.32 5.24
N TYR A 101 -8.57 5.19 4.00
CA TYR A 101 -9.96 4.94 3.64
C TYR A 101 -10.05 3.71 2.74
N ASP A 102 -10.45 2.58 3.32
CA ASP A 102 -10.79 1.40 2.52
C ASP A 102 -12.10 1.58 1.74
N ASN A 103 -12.36 0.68 0.82
CA ASN A 103 -13.54 0.75 -0.04
C ASN A 103 -14.86 0.77 0.76
N GLU A 104 -14.91 0.09 1.90
CA GLU A 104 -16.11 0.05 2.75
C GLU A 104 -16.37 1.40 3.41
N LEU A 105 -15.34 1.98 4.04
CA LEU A 105 -15.43 3.30 4.66
C LEU A 105 -15.71 4.40 3.62
N LEU A 106 -15.09 4.29 2.43
CA LEU A 106 -15.34 5.21 1.33
C LEU A 106 -16.81 5.13 0.86
N HIS A 107 -17.35 3.93 0.76
CA HIS A 107 -18.76 3.70 0.43
C HIS A 107 -19.69 4.32 1.48
N GLU A 108 -19.36 4.14 2.75
CA GLU A 108 -20.12 4.72 3.87
C GLU A 108 -20.10 6.27 3.85
N LEU A 109 -18.91 6.87 3.65
CA LEU A 109 -18.75 8.33 3.57
C LEU A 109 -19.47 8.92 2.35
N THR A 110 -19.46 8.21 1.23
CA THR A 110 -20.23 8.57 0.04
C THR A 110 -21.74 8.50 0.28
N ALA A 111 -22.21 7.43 0.91
CA ALA A 111 -23.63 7.28 1.26
C ALA A 111 -24.13 8.35 2.25
N LYS A 112 -23.23 8.82 3.13
CA LYS A 112 -23.50 9.94 4.07
C LYS A 112 -23.36 11.32 3.42
N GLY A 113 -22.95 11.41 2.15
CA GLY A 113 -22.72 12.67 1.44
C GLY A 113 -21.52 13.48 1.96
N VAL A 114 -20.58 12.84 2.65
CA VAL A 114 -19.32 13.47 3.11
C VAL A 114 -18.32 13.56 1.95
N ILE A 115 -18.29 12.55 1.09
CA ILE A 115 -17.49 12.53 -0.14
C ILE A 115 -18.46 12.43 -1.33
N GLU A 116 -18.22 13.26 -2.36
CA GLU A 116 -18.93 13.15 -3.62
C GLU A 116 -18.32 12.06 -4.48
N SER A 117 -19.13 11.14 -5.01
CA SER A 117 -18.70 10.09 -5.93
C SER A 117 -19.09 10.33 -7.38
N HIS A 118 -19.93 11.33 -7.63
CA HIS A 118 -20.45 11.65 -8.95
C HIS A 118 -20.47 13.16 -9.18
N TYR A 119 -20.37 13.55 -10.42
CA TYR A 119 -20.55 14.95 -10.83
C TYR A 119 -21.64 15.09 -11.89
N CYS A 120 -22.33 16.21 -11.88
CA CYS A 120 -23.33 16.53 -12.91
C CYS A 120 -22.62 17.02 -14.18
N VAL A 121 -22.84 16.34 -15.29
CA VAL A 121 -22.25 16.73 -16.61
C VAL A 121 -22.84 18.04 -17.10
N GLN A 122 -24.08 18.34 -16.69
CA GLN A 122 -24.81 19.53 -17.09
C GLN A 122 -25.63 20.06 -15.91
N CYS A 123 -25.42 21.30 -15.51
CA CYS A 123 -26.07 21.88 -14.34
C CYS A 123 -27.59 21.70 -14.40
N GLY A 124 -28.18 21.15 -13.31
CA GLY A 124 -29.60 20.82 -13.26
C GLY A 124 -30.00 19.50 -13.95
N SER A 125 -29.07 18.77 -14.53
CA SER A 125 -29.29 17.48 -15.17
C SER A 125 -29.24 16.33 -14.18
N THR A 126 -30.03 15.26 -14.39
CA THR A 126 -29.90 13.97 -13.74
C THR A 126 -28.80 13.09 -14.32
N LYS A 127 -28.13 13.54 -15.41
CA LYS A 127 -27.00 12.85 -16.02
C LYS A 127 -25.77 13.09 -15.18
N THR A 128 -25.34 12.09 -14.43
CA THR A 128 -24.12 12.09 -13.63
C THR A 128 -23.07 11.18 -14.22
N LYS A 129 -21.80 11.43 -13.91
CA LYS A 129 -20.66 10.53 -14.12
C LYS A 129 -19.96 10.31 -12.79
N SER A 130 -19.35 9.14 -12.64
CA SER A 130 -18.51 8.84 -11.47
C SER A 130 -17.28 9.75 -11.47
N LEU A 131 -16.85 10.14 -10.27
CA LEU A 131 -15.55 10.76 -10.05
C LEU A 131 -14.46 9.68 -10.06
N THR A 132 -13.26 10.03 -10.47
CA THR A 132 -12.08 9.18 -10.33
C THR A 132 -11.45 9.47 -8.97
N PHE A 133 -11.12 8.41 -8.23
CA PHE A 133 -10.37 8.50 -6.98
C PHE A 133 -8.94 8.03 -7.23
N ILE A 134 -7.97 8.78 -6.71
CA ILE A 134 -6.56 8.42 -6.74
C ILE A 134 -5.99 8.43 -5.33
N SER A 135 -5.07 7.51 -5.07
CA SER A 135 -4.33 7.41 -3.81
C SER A 135 -2.85 7.56 -4.07
N HIS A 136 -2.15 8.14 -3.11
CA HIS A 136 -0.69 8.23 -3.10
C HIS A 136 -0.05 7.27 -2.10
N SER A 137 -0.85 6.48 -1.38
CA SER A 137 -0.38 5.46 -0.44
C SER A 137 -0.89 4.08 -0.85
N ALA A 138 -0.13 3.04 -0.55
CA ALA A 138 -0.58 1.67 -0.70
C ALA A 138 -1.74 1.38 0.26
N SER A 139 -2.75 0.66 -0.20
CA SER A 139 -3.86 0.19 0.63
C SER A 139 -3.39 -0.90 1.59
N ARG A 140 -4.18 -1.16 2.64
CA ARG A 140 -3.88 -2.26 3.59
C ARG A 140 -3.83 -3.62 2.88
N ALA A 141 -4.69 -3.83 1.89
CA ALA A 141 -4.68 -5.04 1.06
C ALA A 141 -3.39 -5.16 0.25
N GLN A 142 -2.93 -4.07 -0.35
CA GLN A 142 -1.64 -4.03 -1.07
C GLN A 142 -0.45 -4.30 -0.15
N ILE A 143 -0.46 -3.76 1.07
CA ILE A 143 0.57 -4.00 2.08
C ILE A 143 0.60 -5.49 2.48
N ALA A 144 -0.55 -6.06 2.82
CA ALA A 144 -0.67 -7.47 3.17
C ALA A 144 -0.21 -8.37 2.00
N TYR A 145 -0.61 -8.06 0.77
CA TYR A 145 -0.16 -8.76 -0.43
C TYR A 145 1.36 -8.68 -0.60
N MET A 146 1.94 -7.49 -0.49
CA MET A 146 3.38 -7.27 -0.65
C MET A 146 4.21 -8.14 0.29
N TYR A 147 3.85 -8.19 1.57
CA TYR A 147 4.65 -8.88 2.57
C TYR A 147 4.31 -10.36 2.77
N ASN A 148 3.07 -10.79 2.51
CA ASN A 148 2.68 -12.18 2.72
C ASN A 148 2.71 -13.03 1.44
N VAL A 149 2.64 -12.38 0.26
CA VAL A 149 2.46 -13.08 -1.02
C VAL A 149 3.59 -12.78 -1.99
N LEU A 150 3.89 -11.50 -2.24
CA LEU A 150 4.81 -11.08 -3.27
C LEU A 150 6.28 -11.28 -2.88
N LEU A 151 6.68 -10.80 -1.71
CA LEU A 151 8.05 -10.86 -1.23
C LEU A 151 8.37 -12.22 -0.59
N PRO A 152 9.61 -12.72 -0.74
CA PRO A 152 10.09 -13.85 0.08
C PRO A 152 10.15 -13.44 1.55
N PRO A 153 10.21 -14.41 2.49
CA PRO A 153 10.46 -14.14 3.89
C PRO A 153 11.70 -13.25 4.08
N LEU A 154 11.57 -12.19 4.87
CA LEU A 154 12.63 -11.23 5.13
C LEU A 154 13.21 -11.46 6.51
N ASP A 155 14.50 -11.76 6.56
CA ASP A 155 15.24 -12.01 7.78
C ASP A 155 15.78 -10.72 8.42
N ASP A 156 16.27 -10.83 9.64
CA ASP A 156 16.74 -9.72 10.48
C ASP A 156 18.08 -9.09 10.00
N ASP A 157 18.78 -9.73 9.07
CA ASP A 157 19.96 -9.19 8.41
C ASP A 157 19.63 -8.27 7.22
N LYS A 158 18.39 -8.19 6.79
CA LYS A 158 17.93 -7.41 5.63
C LYS A 158 17.62 -5.96 5.98
N VAL A 159 17.77 -5.11 4.99
CA VAL A 159 17.48 -3.68 5.04
C VAL A 159 16.41 -3.35 4.00
N LEU A 160 15.30 -2.77 4.45
CA LEU A 160 14.23 -2.27 3.60
C LEU A 160 14.29 -0.73 3.53
N LEU A 161 14.15 -0.19 2.33
CA LEU A 161 14.05 1.24 2.06
C LEU A 161 12.74 1.54 1.33
N ASP A 162 11.93 2.40 1.90
CA ASP A 162 10.75 2.98 1.26
C ASP A 162 11.07 4.40 0.80
N VAL A 163 11.03 4.64 -0.52
CA VAL A 163 11.37 5.93 -1.12
C VAL A 163 10.08 6.74 -1.33
N GLY A 164 9.99 7.90 -0.70
CA GLY A 164 8.77 8.69 -0.65
C GLY A 164 7.75 8.08 0.30
N SER A 165 8.15 7.80 1.53
CA SER A 165 7.34 7.03 2.49
C SER A 165 6.03 7.69 2.91
N ARG A 166 5.84 8.95 2.65
CA ARG A 166 4.63 9.76 2.83
C ARG A 166 3.97 9.57 4.20
N LEU A 167 2.91 8.77 4.32
CA LEU A 167 2.23 8.46 5.58
C LEU A 167 2.84 7.24 6.32
N GLY A 168 3.80 6.54 5.70
CA GLY A 168 4.55 5.41 6.27
C GLY A 168 3.89 4.04 6.23
N PRO A 169 2.81 3.77 5.48
CA PRO A 169 2.09 2.49 5.54
C PRO A 169 2.98 1.29 5.18
N ILE A 170 3.88 1.44 4.21
CA ILE A 170 4.86 0.42 3.82
C ILE A 170 5.78 0.06 5.01
N LEU A 171 6.23 1.06 5.77
CA LEU A 171 7.12 0.87 6.91
C LEU A 171 6.43 0.11 8.05
N TYR A 172 5.19 0.50 8.36
CA TYR A 172 4.40 -0.16 9.40
C TYR A 172 4.07 -1.60 9.02
N GLY A 173 3.71 -1.83 7.74
CA GLY A 173 3.52 -3.17 7.21
C GLY A 173 4.80 -4.01 7.29
N ALA A 174 5.95 -3.49 6.87
CA ALA A 174 7.23 -4.18 7.00
C ALA A 174 7.51 -4.60 8.46
N TYR A 175 7.26 -3.71 9.41
CA TYR A 175 7.44 -4.00 10.83
C TYR A 175 6.53 -5.11 11.32
N LEU A 176 5.26 -5.10 10.92
CA LEU A 176 4.23 -5.99 11.44
C LEU A 176 4.24 -7.38 10.79
N TYR A 177 4.54 -7.44 9.49
CA TYR A 177 4.47 -8.70 8.73
C TYR A 177 5.81 -9.41 8.56
N THR A 178 6.96 -8.75 8.87
CA THR A 178 8.28 -9.30 8.60
C THR A 178 9.23 -9.19 9.79
N ASN A 179 10.34 -9.93 9.71
CA ASN A 179 11.43 -9.82 10.68
C ASN A 179 12.59 -8.95 10.18
N VAL A 180 12.41 -8.20 9.08
CA VAL A 180 13.46 -7.34 8.50
C VAL A 180 14.08 -6.44 9.58
N GLY A 181 15.43 -6.44 9.66
CA GLY A 181 16.12 -5.84 10.81
C GLY A 181 16.18 -4.32 10.80
N LYS A 182 16.21 -3.71 9.60
CA LYS A 182 16.21 -2.25 9.43
C LYS A 182 15.23 -1.81 8.37
N ILE A 183 14.43 -0.81 8.70
CA ILE A 183 13.38 -0.24 7.86
C ILE A 183 13.60 1.26 7.79
N TYR A 184 13.96 1.76 6.61
CA TYR A 184 14.16 3.18 6.37
C TYR A 184 13.02 3.76 5.53
N GLY A 185 12.37 4.81 6.05
CA GLY A 185 11.49 5.66 5.26
C GLY A 185 12.20 6.95 4.91
N ILE A 186 12.35 7.26 3.64
CA ILE A 186 12.88 8.56 3.22
C ILE A 186 11.76 9.40 2.64
N GLU A 187 11.59 10.61 3.17
CA GLU A 187 10.52 11.53 2.81
C GLU A 187 11.08 12.96 2.81
N ILE A 188 10.70 13.74 1.80
CA ILE A 188 11.16 15.13 1.65
C ILE A 188 10.28 16.13 2.41
N ASN A 189 9.05 15.77 2.71
CA ASN A 189 8.12 16.64 3.42
C ASN A 189 8.28 16.48 4.94
N GLY A 190 8.84 17.50 5.60
CA GLY A 190 9.11 17.46 7.04
C GLY A 190 7.85 17.33 7.92
N GLU A 191 6.66 17.73 7.44
CA GLU A 191 5.40 17.53 8.19
C GLU A 191 5.00 16.06 8.19
N LEU A 192 5.11 15.39 7.05
CA LEU A 192 4.88 13.94 6.92
C LEU A 192 5.91 13.14 7.72
N CYS A 193 7.20 13.54 7.68
CA CYS A 193 8.25 12.92 8.51
C CYS A 193 7.93 13.00 10.00
N ARG A 194 7.41 14.15 10.46
CA ARG A 194 7.03 14.34 11.87
C ARG A 194 5.89 13.42 12.25
N MET A 195 4.84 13.36 11.44
CA MET A 195 3.69 12.49 11.64
C MET A 195 4.12 11.01 11.70
N GLN A 196 4.94 10.56 10.76
CA GLN A 196 5.47 9.19 10.76
C GLN A 196 6.24 8.89 12.06
N ARG A 197 7.10 9.81 12.52
CA ARG A 197 7.83 9.63 13.80
C ARG A 197 6.90 9.55 15.01
N GLU A 198 5.83 10.32 15.03
CA GLU A 198 4.81 10.24 16.10
C GLU A 198 4.12 8.89 16.12
N ILE A 199 3.75 8.34 14.96
CA ILE A 199 3.19 6.99 14.84
C ILE A 199 4.22 5.93 15.27
N VAL A 200 5.46 5.99 14.76
CA VAL A 200 6.54 5.07 15.12
C VAL A 200 6.76 5.04 16.65
N MET A 201 6.76 6.20 17.28
CA MET A 201 6.89 6.30 18.75
C MET A 201 5.67 5.76 19.49
N LYS A 202 4.45 6.11 19.03
CA LYS A 202 3.20 5.68 19.67
C LYS A 202 3.05 4.17 19.70
N TYR A 203 3.41 3.51 18.59
CA TYR A 203 3.27 2.05 18.44
C TYR A 203 4.53 1.26 18.83
N GLY A 204 5.60 1.92 19.25
CA GLY A 204 6.80 1.26 19.73
C GLY A 204 7.69 0.66 18.65
N PHE A 205 7.67 1.20 17.41
CA PHE A 205 8.37 0.64 16.24
C PHE A 205 9.80 1.18 16.03
N GLN A 206 10.30 2.04 16.94
CA GLN A 206 11.56 2.76 16.79
C GLN A 206 12.81 1.88 16.86
N ASP A 207 12.69 0.62 17.26
CA ASP A 207 13.78 -0.35 17.28
C ASP A 207 14.22 -0.76 15.86
N ARG A 208 13.29 -0.78 14.89
CA ARG A 208 13.58 -1.16 13.51
C ARG A 208 13.29 -0.06 12.47
N ILE A 209 12.36 0.89 12.73
CA ILE A 209 11.97 1.94 11.80
C ILE A 209 12.72 3.23 12.07
N GLU A 210 13.35 3.79 11.04
CA GLU A 210 13.95 5.12 11.03
C GLU A 210 13.38 5.98 9.92
N ILE A 211 12.89 7.19 10.26
CA ILE A 211 12.35 8.18 9.32
C ILE A 211 13.40 9.23 9.00
N ILE A 212 13.76 9.34 7.73
CA ILE A 212 14.80 10.21 7.21
C ILE A 212 14.16 11.38 6.45
N ASP A 213 14.27 12.58 7.00
CA ASP A 213 13.80 13.83 6.40
C ASP A 213 14.85 14.31 5.39
N SER A 214 14.74 13.82 4.15
CA SER A 214 15.69 14.12 3.09
C SER A 214 15.15 13.69 1.72
N SER A 215 15.76 14.19 0.64
CA SER A 215 15.59 13.61 -0.69
C SER A 215 16.51 12.40 -0.89
N ILE A 216 16.10 11.43 -1.71
CA ILE A 216 16.90 10.24 -2.02
C ILE A 216 18.22 10.60 -2.73
N GLU A 217 18.29 11.70 -3.46
CA GLU A 217 19.50 12.21 -4.10
C GLU A 217 20.61 12.48 -3.09
N LYS A 218 20.26 12.92 -1.87
CA LYS A 218 21.22 13.22 -0.79
C LYS A 218 21.58 11.98 0.04
N ARG A 219 20.87 10.88 -0.16
CA ARG A 219 21.02 9.65 0.61
C ARG A 219 21.17 8.42 -0.30
N THR A 220 21.98 8.56 -1.32
CA THR A 220 22.31 7.46 -2.24
C THR A 220 23.01 6.28 -1.57
N ASP A 221 23.58 6.49 -0.39
CA ASP A 221 24.08 5.44 0.50
C ASP A 221 23.00 4.40 0.84
N LEU A 222 21.76 4.82 1.03
CA LEU A 222 20.64 3.93 1.31
C LEU A 222 20.30 3.05 0.10
N LEU A 223 20.29 3.60 -1.11
CA LEU A 223 20.10 2.82 -2.35
C LEU A 223 21.16 1.74 -2.52
N ALA A 224 22.41 2.06 -2.16
CA ALA A 224 23.53 1.14 -2.30
C ALA A 224 23.54 0.02 -1.24
N THR A 225 22.85 0.20 -0.12
CA THR A 225 22.87 -0.73 1.01
C THR A 225 21.58 -1.53 1.16
N ALA A 226 20.43 -0.98 0.74
CA ALA A 226 19.14 -1.65 0.88
C ALA A 226 19.08 -2.97 0.11
N ASP A 227 18.46 -3.99 0.73
CA ASP A 227 18.16 -5.27 0.11
C ASP A 227 16.81 -5.27 -0.59
N ILE A 228 15.85 -4.51 -0.05
CA ILE A 228 14.54 -4.32 -0.60
C ILE A 228 14.30 -2.81 -0.73
N ILE A 229 13.87 -2.36 -1.90
CA ILE A 229 13.53 -0.97 -2.17
C ILE A 229 12.10 -0.92 -2.70
N VAL A 230 11.26 -0.15 -2.01
CA VAL A 230 9.87 0.08 -2.42
C VAL A 230 9.76 1.45 -3.10
N LEU A 231 9.11 1.46 -4.26
CA LEU A 231 8.92 2.61 -5.14
C LEU A 231 7.44 2.65 -5.56
N ASN A 232 6.58 3.12 -4.64
CA ASN A 232 5.12 3.12 -4.84
C ASN A 232 4.65 4.52 -5.28
N ASN A 233 4.40 4.70 -6.57
CA ASN A 233 3.94 5.98 -7.18
C ASN A 233 4.81 7.19 -6.76
N VAL A 234 6.11 6.98 -6.61
CA VAL A 234 7.00 7.90 -5.88
C VAL A 234 7.25 9.22 -6.60
N PHE A 235 7.23 9.27 -7.94
CA PHE A 235 7.66 10.45 -8.70
C PHE A 235 6.57 11.05 -9.57
N GLU A 236 5.64 10.25 -10.10
CA GLU A 236 4.72 10.61 -11.17
C GLU A 236 3.89 11.87 -10.86
N PHE A 237 3.34 11.98 -9.64
CA PHE A 237 2.51 13.09 -9.21
C PHE A 237 3.29 14.25 -8.58
N PHE A 238 4.60 14.15 -8.45
CA PHE A 238 5.41 15.08 -7.67
C PHE A 238 6.56 15.72 -8.46
N MET A 239 6.89 15.18 -9.64
CA MET A 239 8.02 15.64 -10.46
C MET A 239 7.66 15.73 -11.92
N GLU A 240 8.23 16.74 -12.61
CA GLU A 240 8.17 16.82 -14.05
C GLU A 240 8.94 15.67 -14.71
N PRO A 241 8.60 15.23 -15.95
CA PRO A 241 9.18 14.05 -16.58
C PRO A 241 10.73 14.06 -16.63
N ASN A 242 11.35 15.21 -16.90
CA ASN A 242 12.80 15.32 -16.92
C ASN A 242 13.45 15.13 -15.53
N GLU A 243 12.76 15.46 -14.47
CA GLU A 243 13.23 15.23 -13.09
C GLU A 243 13.03 13.77 -12.71
N GLN A 244 11.92 13.17 -13.11
CA GLN A 244 11.69 11.72 -12.96
C GLN A 244 12.81 10.91 -13.63
N ILE A 245 13.17 11.23 -14.87
CA ILE A 245 14.29 10.56 -15.60
C ILE A 245 15.60 10.63 -14.79
N LYS A 246 15.92 11.77 -14.18
CA LYS A 246 17.10 11.90 -13.33
C LYS A 246 17.04 10.99 -12.11
N MET A 247 15.88 10.89 -11.47
CA MET A 247 15.70 10.03 -10.31
C MET A 247 15.83 8.55 -10.68
N TRP A 248 15.20 8.13 -11.77
CA TRP A 248 15.31 6.76 -12.25
C TRP A 248 16.75 6.39 -12.67
N LYS A 249 17.49 7.30 -13.31
CA LYS A 249 18.92 7.11 -13.59
C LYS A 249 19.74 6.96 -12.30
N LEU A 250 19.47 7.79 -11.30
CA LEU A 250 20.13 7.68 -9.99
C LEU A 250 19.86 6.31 -9.34
N ILE A 251 18.61 5.83 -9.35
CA ILE A 251 18.26 4.51 -8.83
C ILE A 251 18.98 3.43 -9.63
N TYR A 252 18.91 3.48 -10.96
CA TYR A 252 19.59 2.56 -11.86
C TYR A 252 21.09 2.43 -11.57
N GLU A 253 21.78 3.54 -11.31
CA GLU A 253 23.22 3.60 -11.05
C GLU A 253 23.61 3.15 -9.64
N ARG A 254 22.75 3.35 -8.65
CA ARG A 254 23.11 3.25 -7.24
C ARG A 254 22.61 2.01 -6.55
N VAL A 255 21.55 1.40 -7.04
CA VAL A 255 20.99 0.20 -6.42
C VAL A 255 21.95 -0.98 -6.59
N LYS A 256 22.19 -1.72 -5.51
CA LYS A 256 23.09 -2.86 -5.54
C LYS A 256 22.53 -4.04 -6.33
N LYS A 257 23.41 -4.83 -6.92
CA LYS A 257 23.04 -6.11 -7.54
C LYS A 257 22.36 -7.03 -6.54
N LYS A 258 21.32 -7.76 -6.97
CA LYS A 258 20.46 -8.65 -6.19
C LYS A 258 19.53 -7.94 -5.20
N ALA A 259 19.46 -6.61 -5.22
CA ALA A 259 18.39 -5.93 -4.50
C ALA A 259 17.04 -6.25 -5.14
N LEU A 260 16.01 -6.36 -4.31
CA LEU A 260 14.63 -6.50 -4.75
C LEU A 260 14.01 -5.12 -4.88
N LEU A 261 13.39 -4.84 -6.03
CA LEU A 261 12.60 -3.63 -6.25
C LEU A 261 11.12 -4.02 -6.25
N VAL A 262 10.35 -3.43 -5.36
CA VAL A 262 8.88 -3.49 -5.39
C VAL A 262 8.38 -2.19 -5.96
N THR A 263 7.67 -2.24 -7.08
CA THR A 263 7.21 -1.04 -7.78
C THR A 263 5.71 -1.06 -8.02
N CYS A 264 5.10 0.09 -8.00
CA CYS A 264 3.76 0.36 -8.45
C CYS A 264 3.77 1.75 -9.11
N PRO A 265 3.45 1.86 -10.40
CA PRO A 265 3.14 0.79 -11.35
C PRO A 265 4.38 -0.05 -11.74
N ALA A 266 4.21 -0.94 -12.72
CA ALA A 266 5.30 -1.72 -13.31
C ALA A 266 6.40 -0.81 -13.89
N LEU A 267 7.65 -1.29 -13.87
CA LEU A 267 8.78 -0.50 -14.37
C LEU A 267 8.71 -0.25 -15.88
N ASP A 268 8.20 -1.19 -16.66
CA ASP A 268 8.01 -1.03 -18.10
C ASP A 268 7.00 0.10 -18.40
N VAL A 269 5.86 0.11 -17.73
CA VAL A 269 4.86 1.19 -17.84
C VAL A 269 5.48 2.54 -17.49
N THR A 270 6.25 2.59 -16.41
CA THR A 270 6.95 3.81 -16.00
C THR A 270 7.96 4.27 -17.04
N MET A 271 8.80 3.35 -17.55
CA MET A 271 9.87 3.70 -18.51
C MET A 271 9.30 4.08 -19.88
N GLU A 272 8.19 3.46 -20.33
CA GLU A 272 7.50 3.84 -21.56
C GLU A 272 6.92 5.26 -21.47
N SER A 273 6.46 5.67 -20.29
CA SER A 273 5.96 7.04 -20.07
C SER A 273 7.06 8.12 -20.07
N LEU A 274 8.31 7.72 -19.96
CA LEU A 274 9.50 8.59 -19.87
C LEU A 274 10.45 8.36 -21.04
N PRO A 275 10.17 8.89 -22.24
CA PRO A 275 11.00 8.67 -23.42
C PRO A 275 12.41 9.22 -23.20
N ASP A 276 13.39 8.61 -23.86
CA ASP A 276 14.81 8.96 -23.79
C ASP A 276 15.45 8.84 -22.38
N ASN A 277 14.86 7.99 -21.51
CA ASN A 277 15.40 7.74 -20.18
C ASN A 277 16.78 7.05 -20.22
N GLY A 278 17.10 6.30 -21.30
CA GLY A 278 18.41 5.65 -21.49
C GLY A 278 18.67 4.46 -20.58
N ILE A 279 17.64 3.90 -19.94
CA ILE A 279 17.71 2.71 -19.10
C ILE A 279 17.33 1.49 -19.94
N ASP A 280 18.23 0.51 -19.99
CA ASP A 280 18.01 -0.78 -20.66
C ASP A 280 17.44 -1.76 -19.61
N MET A 281 16.11 -1.92 -19.62
CA MET A 281 15.39 -2.72 -18.65
C MET A 281 15.82 -4.18 -18.63
N ASP A 282 16.00 -4.79 -19.83
CA ASP A 282 16.39 -6.19 -19.97
C ASP A 282 17.78 -6.48 -19.38
N LYS A 283 18.64 -5.47 -19.33
CA LYS A 283 19.96 -5.57 -18.69
C LYS A 283 19.97 -5.22 -17.22
N TRP A 284 19.02 -4.39 -16.78
CA TRP A 284 18.98 -3.87 -15.42
C TRP A 284 18.32 -4.83 -14.44
N VAL A 285 17.10 -5.24 -14.75
CA VAL A 285 16.26 -6.02 -13.82
C VAL A 285 15.72 -7.28 -14.48
N GLN A 286 15.33 -8.21 -13.63
CA GLN A 286 14.52 -9.35 -14.00
C GLN A 286 13.25 -9.29 -13.17
N GLU A 287 12.09 -9.32 -13.81
CA GLU A 287 10.82 -9.48 -13.13
C GLU A 287 10.73 -10.87 -12.49
N LEU A 288 10.24 -10.93 -11.28
CA LEU A 288 10.07 -12.17 -10.51
C LEU A 288 8.59 -12.49 -10.38
N ASP A 289 8.31 -13.78 -10.40
CA ASP A 289 6.98 -14.29 -10.06
C ASP A 289 6.67 -14.09 -8.56
N VAL A 290 5.39 -14.13 -8.23
CA VAL A 290 4.90 -14.09 -6.85
C VAL A 290 5.52 -15.23 -6.04
N TYR A 291 6.11 -14.93 -4.89
CA TYR A 291 6.81 -15.90 -4.06
C TYR A 291 5.86 -16.98 -3.49
N ASN A 292 4.70 -16.58 -3.01
CA ASN A 292 3.74 -17.48 -2.36
C ASN A 292 2.40 -17.51 -3.13
N MET A 293 2.37 -18.29 -4.21
CA MET A 293 1.15 -18.45 -5.05
C MET A 293 0.02 -19.21 -4.33
N ASP A 294 0.32 -19.94 -3.27
CA ASP A 294 -0.64 -20.74 -2.49
C ASP A 294 -1.10 -20.01 -1.21
N ALA A 295 -0.82 -18.71 -1.08
CA ALA A 295 -1.27 -17.93 0.08
C ALA A 295 -2.80 -18.02 0.20
N PRO A 296 -3.34 -18.56 1.30
CA PRO A 296 -4.77 -18.70 1.46
C PRO A 296 -5.42 -17.30 1.51
N ASP A 297 -6.56 -17.18 0.83
CA ASP A 297 -7.51 -16.06 0.93
C ASP A 297 -7.12 -14.69 0.33
N MET A 298 -6.03 -14.58 -0.41
CA MET A 298 -5.75 -13.34 -1.16
C MET A 298 -6.38 -13.42 -2.57
N PRO A 299 -7.24 -12.46 -2.94
CA PRO A 299 -7.80 -12.41 -4.29
C PRO A 299 -6.70 -12.00 -5.29
N THR A 300 -6.00 -12.99 -5.85
CA THR A 300 -4.95 -12.75 -6.88
C THR A 300 -5.50 -12.10 -8.16
N ASP A 301 -6.81 -12.01 -8.30
CA ASP A 301 -7.48 -11.37 -9.44
C ASP A 301 -7.85 -9.90 -9.20
N ASP A 302 -7.53 -9.33 -8.04
CA ASP A 302 -7.78 -7.91 -7.76
C ASP A 302 -6.89 -7.03 -8.66
N PRO A 303 -7.47 -6.12 -9.46
CA PRO A 303 -6.71 -5.22 -10.34
C PRO A 303 -5.70 -4.35 -9.58
N GLU A 304 -6.01 -3.92 -8.34
CA GLU A 304 -5.10 -3.09 -7.54
C GLU A 304 -3.86 -3.87 -7.11
N LEU A 305 -3.98 -5.17 -6.84
CA LEU A 305 -2.85 -6.01 -6.46
C LEU A 305 -1.95 -6.32 -7.67
N LYS A 306 -2.55 -6.45 -8.87
CA LYS A 306 -1.82 -6.68 -10.12
C LYS A 306 -0.95 -5.51 -10.57
N MET A 307 -1.12 -4.33 -9.97
CA MET A 307 -0.28 -3.16 -10.25
C MET A 307 1.06 -3.19 -9.49
N ILE A 308 1.24 -4.13 -8.56
CA ILE A 308 2.45 -4.24 -7.75
C ILE A 308 3.35 -5.31 -8.37
N HIS A 309 4.55 -4.93 -8.73
CA HIS A 309 5.51 -5.77 -9.40
C HIS A 309 6.78 -5.94 -8.56
N LEU A 310 7.44 -7.09 -8.72
CA LEU A 310 8.68 -7.43 -8.04
C LEU A 310 9.78 -7.69 -9.07
N TYR A 311 10.92 -7.04 -8.90
CA TYR A 311 12.09 -7.21 -9.75
C TYR A 311 13.33 -7.51 -8.92
N GLU A 312 14.25 -8.32 -9.47
CA GLU A 312 15.62 -8.43 -8.96
C GLU A 312 16.58 -7.62 -9.85
N VAL A 313 17.42 -6.83 -9.24
CA VAL A 313 18.49 -6.09 -9.95
C VAL A 313 19.59 -7.05 -10.39
N ILE A 314 19.68 -7.29 -11.70
CA ILE A 314 20.69 -8.18 -12.28
C ILE A 314 22.01 -7.46 -12.61
N ASN A 315 21.94 -6.21 -13.08
CA ASN A 315 23.12 -5.37 -13.30
C ASN A 315 22.80 -3.90 -12.99
N PRO A 316 23.36 -3.33 -11.92
CA PRO A 316 23.26 -1.90 -11.69
C PRO A 316 23.96 -1.15 -12.82
N GLY A 317 23.38 -0.01 -13.25
CA GLY A 317 24.01 0.86 -14.24
C GLY A 317 25.30 1.42 -13.67
N LYS A 318 26.44 1.01 -14.22
CA LYS A 318 27.70 1.70 -13.96
C LYS A 318 27.84 2.81 -14.98
N THR A 319 27.94 4.05 -14.54
CA THR A 319 28.62 5.08 -15.33
C THR A 319 30.09 4.71 -15.42
N ASP A 320 30.55 4.40 -16.64
CA ASP A 320 31.96 4.31 -16.93
C ASP A 320 32.66 5.66 -16.66
#